data_ad2cdcfa5e77e809ca797a36584bdec4
#
_entry.id   ad2cdcfa5e77e809ca797a36584bdec4
#
_cell.length_a   1.000
_cell.length_b   1.000
_cell.length_c   1.000
_cell.angle_alpha   90.00
_cell.angle_beta   90.00
_cell.angle_gamma   90.00
#
_symmetry.space_group_name_H-M   'P 1'
#
loop_
_entity.id
_entity.type
_entity.pdbx_description
1 polymer ?
#
loop_
_entity_poly.entity_id
_entity_poly.type
_entity_poly.pdbx_seq_one_letter_code
_entity_poly.pdbx_strand_id
1 'polypeptide(L)'
;MASLAEIYAALRERRRIGKPVDYEALLRQFYLGFLKPGDIAVDIGAFKGTHTMPMAEAIRGQGGMLHAFEANPGMAAALRPFLARPGREHVTLHECAVSASDGEAGYVVAVDSPGYSGLQQREYDQPNMRTEHIRVRTVKLDTLLGDLPRLAFIKIDIEGGEFDALRGAEGLVDRLRPAISFEFGHRSYDAYGVKPGEVFDWFAKRRYMIFDIIGNPLLTKERFLRADSIPGLWDFLAVPEEQPPLRRAARAQQSLVDLGELSTPPASG
;
A
#
# COMPACT_ATOMS: atom_id res chain seq x y z
N MET A 1 -3.34 28.08 3.97
CA MET A 1 -2.85 26.69 3.85
C MET A 1 -1.55 26.72 3.08
N ALA A 2 -0.53 25.98 3.55
CA ALA A 2 0.72 25.83 2.81
C ALA A 2 0.48 25.17 1.44
N SER A 3 1.27 25.54 0.44
CA SER A 3 1.26 24.90 -0.86
C SER A 3 1.85 23.48 -0.76
N LEU A 4 1.51 22.57 -1.69
CA LEU A 4 2.14 21.26 -1.77
C LEU A 4 3.68 21.33 -1.80
N ALA A 5 4.22 22.33 -2.48
CA ALA A 5 5.66 22.51 -2.56
C ALA A 5 6.28 22.84 -1.20
N GLU A 6 5.63 23.70 -0.39
CA GLU A 6 6.07 24.03 0.97
C GLU A 6 5.95 22.82 1.90
N ILE A 7 4.86 22.07 1.83
CA ILE A 7 4.66 20.84 2.61
C ILE A 7 5.78 19.84 2.28
N TYR A 8 6.02 19.55 1.01
CA TYR A 8 7.04 18.60 0.61
C TYR A 8 8.47 19.07 0.92
N ALA A 9 8.74 20.38 0.89
CA ALA A 9 10.01 20.92 1.33
C ALA A 9 10.23 20.70 2.83
N ALA A 10 9.18 20.90 3.64
CA ALA A 10 9.23 20.68 5.07
C ALA A 10 9.43 19.17 5.43
N LEU A 11 8.79 18.26 4.68
CA LEU A 11 9.01 16.82 4.88
C LEU A 11 10.46 16.40 4.59
N ARG A 12 11.06 16.93 3.51
CA ARG A 12 12.48 16.68 3.20
C ARG A 12 13.38 17.20 4.33
N GLU A 13 13.08 18.38 4.86
CA GLU A 13 13.85 18.96 5.96
C GLU A 13 13.71 18.12 7.24
N ARG A 14 12.51 17.68 7.61
CA ARG A 14 12.30 16.80 8.77
C ARG A 14 13.14 15.51 8.64
N ARG A 15 13.19 14.90 7.46
CA ARG A 15 14.03 13.73 7.19
C ARG A 15 15.53 14.06 7.37
N ARG A 16 15.96 15.22 6.86
CA ARG A 16 17.37 15.68 6.95
C ARG A 16 17.81 15.89 8.40
N ILE A 17 16.94 16.39 9.27
CA ILE A 17 17.24 16.65 10.70
C ILE A 17 16.92 15.45 11.61
N GLY A 18 16.67 14.25 11.05
CA GLY A 18 16.40 13.03 11.81
C GLY A 18 15.05 12.98 12.52
N LYS A 19 14.06 13.76 12.05
CA LYS A 19 12.66 13.75 12.56
C LYS A 19 11.67 13.35 11.45
N PRO A 20 11.79 12.17 10.84
CA PRO A 20 10.89 11.75 9.77
C PRO A 20 9.44 11.62 10.28
N VAL A 21 8.51 11.72 9.36
CA VAL A 21 7.10 11.33 9.62
C VAL A 21 7.01 9.82 9.59
N ASP A 22 6.26 9.24 10.51
CA ASP A 22 5.93 7.81 10.53
C ASP A 22 4.77 7.55 9.56
N TYR A 23 5.09 7.23 8.31
CA TYR A 23 4.10 6.97 7.26
C TYR A 23 3.30 5.69 7.51
N GLU A 24 3.93 4.67 8.13
CA GLU A 24 3.25 3.44 8.52
C GLU A 24 2.15 3.70 9.56
N ALA A 25 2.44 4.58 10.52
CA ALA A 25 1.43 5.01 11.49
C ALA A 25 0.29 5.79 10.82
N LEU A 26 0.59 6.66 9.85
CA LEU A 26 -0.43 7.39 9.09
C LEU A 26 -1.31 6.42 8.28
N LEU A 27 -0.72 5.45 7.58
CA LEU A 27 -1.47 4.44 6.85
C LEU A 27 -2.39 3.65 7.78
N ARG A 28 -1.86 3.25 8.96
CA ARG A 28 -2.66 2.57 9.99
C ARG A 28 -3.84 3.41 10.44
N GLN A 29 -3.63 4.68 10.75
CA GLN A 29 -4.71 5.58 11.16
C GLN A 29 -5.76 5.75 10.06
N PHE A 30 -5.36 5.80 8.79
CA PHE A 30 -6.27 5.90 7.68
C PHE A 30 -7.28 4.75 7.67
N TYR A 31 -6.83 3.49 7.61
CA TYR A 31 -7.76 2.37 7.51
C TYR A 31 -8.51 2.10 8.81
N LEU A 32 -7.90 2.34 9.98
CA LEU A 32 -8.62 2.27 11.26
C LEU A 32 -9.71 3.34 11.39
N GLY A 33 -9.61 4.43 10.65
CA GLY A 33 -10.61 5.48 10.63
C GLY A 33 -11.94 5.09 9.96
N PHE A 34 -12.00 3.95 9.24
CA PHE A 34 -13.22 3.52 8.56
C PHE A 34 -13.51 2.02 8.60
N LEU A 35 -12.49 1.17 8.78
CA LEU A 35 -12.72 -0.27 8.96
C LEU A 35 -13.50 -0.54 10.23
N LYS A 36 -14.44 -1.48 10.15
CA LYS A 36 -15.33 -1.84 11.26
C LYS A 36 -15.56 -3.36 11.31
N PRO A 37 -16.01 -3.88 12.45
CA PRO A 37 -16.37 -5.30 12.59
C PRO A 37 -17.29 -5.77 11.47
N GLY A 38 -16.95 -6.90 10.86
CA GLY A 38 -17.68 -7.50 9.75
C GLY A 38 -17.22 -7.04 8.36
N ASP A 39 -16.30 -6.10 8.23
CA ASP A 39 -15.75 -5.74 6.91
C ASP A 39 -14.85 -6.85 6.33
N ILE A 40 -14.67 -6.82 5.01
CA ILE A 40 -13.69 -7.65 4.32
C ILE A 40 -12.57 -6.74 3.84
N ALA A 41 -11.32 -7.16 4.08
CA ALA A 41 -10.12 -6.44 3.66
C ALA A 41 -9.08 -7.38 3.04
N VAL A 42 -8.18 -6.82 2.26
CA VAL A 42 -7.06 -7.52 1.62
C VAL A 42 -5.76 -6.79 1.96
N ASP A 43 -4.73 -7.56 2.37
CA ASP A 43 -3.38 -7.10 2.66
C ASP A 43 -2.40 -7.81 1.72
N ILE A 44 -1.91 -7.12 0.71
CA ILE A 44 -0.96 -7.66 -0.28
C ILE A 44 0.44 -7.18 0.10
N GLY A 45 1.33 -8.15 0.40
CA GLY A 45 2.61 -7.91 1.04
C GLY A 45 2.47 -7.88 2.56
N ALA A 46 1.97 -8.99 3.13
CA ALA A 46 1.71 -9.09 4.56
C ALA A 46 3.00 -9.05 5.42
N PHE A 47 4.12 -9.48 4.85
CA PHE A 47 5.45 -9.44 5.46
C PHE A 47 5.46 -10.00 6.90
N LYS A 48 5.73 -9.16 7.90
CA LYS A 48 5.72 -9.53 9.33
C LYS A 48 4.36 -9.31 10.00
N GLY A 49 3.34 -8.93 9.26
CA GLY A 49 1.99 -8.68 9.78
C GLY A 49 1.78 -7.31 10.39
N THR A 50 2.64 -6.33 10.08
CA THR A 50 2.57 -4.95 10.62
C THR A 50 1.20 -4.32 10.37
N HIS A 51 0.62 -4.53 9.19
CA HIS A 51 -0.73 -4.08 8.83
C HIS A 51 -1.78 -5.18 8.97
N THR A 52 -1.42 -6.44 8.69
CA THR A 52 -2.31 -7.60 8.83
C THR A 52 -2.97 -7.66 10.21
N MET A 53 -2.18 -7.49 11.29
CA MET A 53 -2.70 -7.63 12.64
C MET A 53 -3.69 -6.52 13.04
N PRO A 54 -3.38 -5.22 12.85
CA PRO A 54 -4.34 -4.15 13.14
C PRO A 54 -5.62 -4.23 12.28
N MET A 55 -5.51 -4.58 10.99
CA MET A 55 -6.68 -4.78 10.13
C MET A 55 -7.54 -5.94 10.62
N ALA A 56 -6.92 -7.09 10.95
CA ALA A 56 -7.64 -8.25 11.49
C ALA A 56 -8.42 -7.90 12.76
N GLU A 57 -7.82 -7.12 13.65
CA GLU A 57 -8.50 -6.69 14.89
C GLU A 57 -9.67 -5.74 14.59
N ALA A 58 -9.49 -4.78 13.68
CA ALA A 58 -10.50 -3.81 13.33
C ALA A 58 -11.77 -4.41 12.71
N ILE A 59 -11.58 -5.45 11.87
CA ILE A 59 -12.71 -6.10 11.18
C ILE A 59 -13.26 -7.31 11.91
N ARG A 60 -12.68 -7.67 13.06
CA ARG A 60 -13.10 -8.85 13.83
C ARG A 60 -14.58 -8.74 14.25
N GLY A 61 -15.40 -9.61 13.67
CA GLY A 61 -16.85 -9.62 13.89
C GLY A 61 -17.53 -10.57 12.92
N GLN A 62 -18.85 -10.66 13.01
CA GLN A 62 -19.63 -11.57 12.17
C GLN A 62 -19.49 -11.20 10.69
N GLY A 63 -18.93 -12.13 9.90
CA GLY A 63 -18.69 -11.99 8.47
C GLY A 63 -17.47 -11.11 8.11
N GLY A 64 -16.65 -10.73 9.10
CA GLY A 64 -15.35 -10.11 8.86
C GLY A 64 -14.36 -11.12 8.30
N MET A 65 -13.58 -10.74 7.28
CA MET A 65 -12.57 -11.60 6.65
C MET A 65 -11.37 -10.76 6.22
N LEU A 66 -10.17 -11.21 6.54
CA LEU A 66 -8.93 -10.66 6.02
C LEU A 66 -8.21 -11.68 5.15
N HIS A 67 -7.94 -11.31 3.92
CA HIS A 67 -7.09 -12.09 3.02
C HIS A 67 -5.70 -11.44 2.99
N ALA A 68 -4.71 -12.11 3.60
CA ALA A 68 -3.32 -11.68 3.64
C ALA A 68 -2.51 -12.47 2.60
N PHE A 69 -1.73 -11.77 1.78
CA PHE A 69 -0.90 -12.36 0.72
C PHE A 69 0.57 -12.12 1.03
N GLU A 70 1.36 -13.19 1.03
CA GLU A 70 2.80 -13.14 1.21
C GLU A 70 3.48 -14.13 0.28
N ALA A 71 4.29 -13.61 -0.65
CA ALA A 71 4.94 -14.43 -1.67
C ALA A 71 6.27 -15.02 -1.20
N ASN A 72 6.96 -14.35 -0.26
CA ASN A 72 8.21 -14.84 0.29
C ASN A 72 7.94 -16.01 1.26
N PRO A 73 8.36 -17.26 0.95
CA PRO A 73 8.06 -18.42 1.78
C PRO A 73 8.60 -18.30 3.21
N GLY A 74 9.75 -17.64 3.39
CA GLY A 74 10.34 -17.40 4.71
C GLY A 74 9.49 -16.47 5.57
N MET A 75 8.95 -15.41 4.96
CA MET A 75 8.06 -14.46 5.65
C MET A 75 6.70 -15.09 5.93
N ALA A 76 6.12 -15.81 4.98
CA ALA A 76 4.88 -16.57 5.17
C ALA A 76 5.01 -17.58 6.33
N ALA A 77 6.10 -18.34 6.36
CA ALA A 77 6.39 -19.28 7.45
C ALA A 77 6.52 -18.59 8.81
N ALA A 78 7.13 -17.42 8.86
CA ALA A 78 7.25 -16.63 10.09
C ALA A 78 5.89 -16.06 10.54
N LEU A 79 5.02 -15.69 9.62
CA LEU A 79 3.70 -15.09 9.90
C LEU A 79 2.67 -16.15 10.35
N ARG A 80 2.74 -17.36 9.82
CA ARG A 80 1.77 -18.45 10.06
C ARG A 80 1.50 -18.75 11.55
N PRO A 81 2.51 -18.87 12.45
CA PRO A 81 2.26 -19.10 13.87
C PRO A 81 1.48 -17.97 14.56
N PHE A 82 1.65 -16.73 14.09
CA PHE A 82 0.89 -15.60 14.64
C PHE A 82 -0.58 -15.67 14.21
N LEU A 83 -0.85 -16.07 12.96
CA LEU A 83 -2.21 -16.20 12.44
C LEU A 83 -2.95 -17.41 12.99
N ALA A 84 -2.23 -18.46 13.38
CA ALA A 84 -2.82 -19.66 13.99
C ALA A 84 -3.31 -19.47 15.44
N ARG A 85 -3.11 -18.29 16.03
CA ARG A 85 -3.55 -18.03 17.42
C ARG A 85 -5.08 -17.90 17.48
N PRO A 86 -5.71 -18.31 18.59
CA PRO A 86 -7.15 -18.16 18.80
C PRO A 86 -7.63 -16.73 18.58
N GLY A 87 -8.80 -16.56 17.97
CA GLY A 87 -9.41 -15.27 17.66
C GLY A 87 -8.97 -14.66 16.34
N ARG A 88 -8.25 -15.41 15.48
CA ARG A 88 -7.79 -15.01 14.15
C ARG A 88 -8.28 -15.91 13.02
N GLU A 89 -9.31 -16.70 13.26
CA GLU A 89 -9.90 -17.65 12.33
C GLU A 89 -10.48 -16.95 11.08
N HIS A 90 -10.72 -15.66 11.17
CA HIS A 90 -11.18 -14.80 10.08
C HIS A 90 -10.04 -14.28 9.18
N VAL A 91 -8.78 -14.67 9.45
CA VAL A 91 -7.62 -14.29 8.63
C VAL A 91 -7.17 -15.50 7.81
N THR A 92 -7.11 -15.34 6.50
CA THR A 92 -6.59 -16.35 5.56
C THR A 92 -5.26 -15.87 5.00
N LEU A 93 -4.19 -16.65 5.22
CA LEU A 93 -2.89 -16.40 4.60
C LEU A 93 -2.82 -17.14 3.25
N HIS A 94 -2.54 -16.39 2.19
CA HIS A 94 -2.27 -16.90 0.85
C HIS A 94 -0.77 -16.79 0.57
N GLU A 95 -0.10 -17.92 0.44
CA GLU A 95 1.35 -17.99 0.17
C GLU A 95 1.60 -17.91 -1.33
N CYS A 96 1.36 -16.75 -1.91
CA CYS A 96 1.51 -16.48 -3.34
C CYS A 96 1.65 -14.97 -3.60
N ALA A 97 2.14 -14.63 -4.77
CA ALA A 97 2.19 -13.26 -5.24
C ALA A 97 0.86 -12.87 -5.93
N VAL A 98 0.37 -11.66 -5.66
CA VAL A 98 -0.73 -11.09 -6.44
C VAL A 98 -0.14 -10.40 -7.68
N SER A 99 -0.72 -10.64 -8.85
CA SER A 99 -0.23 -10.14 -10.13
C SER A 99 -1.37 -10.01 -11.15
N ALA A 100 -1.05 -9.53 -12.35
CA ALA A 100 -2.00 -9.43 -13.47
C ALA A 100 -2.37 -10.79 -14.10
N SER A 101 -1.72 -11.89 -13.74
CA SER A 101 -1.96 -13.22 -14.30
C SER A 101 -1.83 -14.33 -13.27
N ASP A 102 -2.65 -15.36 -13.44
CA ASP A 102 -2.53 -16.61 -12.68
C ASP A 102 -1.41 -17.47 -13.27
N GLY A 103 -0.66 -18.19 -12.41
CA GLY A 103 0.39 -19.10 -12.84
C GLY A 103 1.55 -19.18 -11.86
N GLU A 104 2.76 -19.14 -12.39
CA GLU A 104 4.01 -19.08 -11.64
C GLU A 104 4.95 -18.06 -12.24
N ALA A 105 5.70 -17.36 -11.39
CA ALA A 105 6.71 -16.41 -11.83
C ALA A 105 8.03 -16.59 -11.04
N GLY A 106 9.10 -16.04 -11.58
CA GLY A 106 10.33 -15.82 -10.83
C GLY A 106 10.08 -14.81 -9.70
N TYR A 107 10.76 -15.01 -8.58
CA TYR A 107 10.70 -14.13 -7.43
C TYR A 107 12.10 -13.94 -6.87
N VAL A 108 12.47 -12.70 -6.61
CA VAL A 108 13.77 -12.34 -6.07
C VAL A 108 13.63 -12.11 -4.58
N VAL A 109 14.25 -12.98 -3.79
CA VAL A 109 14.34 -12.83 -2.33
C VAL A 109 15.57 -11.98 -2.02
N ALA A 110 15.37 -10.80 -1.44
CA ALA A 110 16.43 -9.98 -0.88
C ALA A 110 16.79 -10.50 0.51
N VAL A 111 17.87 -11.32 0.59
CA VAL A 111 18.19 -12.11 1.80
C VAL A 111 18.49 -11.23 3.00
N ASP A 112 19.23 -10.14 2.79
CA ASP A 112 19.66 -9.24 3.88
C ASP A 112 18.54 -8.24 4.28
N SER A 113 17.55 -8.04 3.43
CA SER A 113 16.42 -7.13 3.65
C SER A 113 15.16 -7.68 2.99
N PRO A 114 14.50 -8.69 3.60
CA PRO A 114 13.39 -9.42 2.98
C PRO A 114 12.20 -8.55 2.54
N GLY A 115 12.05 -7.36 3.11
CA GLY A 115 11.04 -6.38 2.68
C GLY A 115 11.24 -5.89 1.25
N TYR A 116 12.44 -5.99 0.68
CA TYR A 116 12.73 -5.59 -0.70
C TYR A 116 12.58 -6.72 -1.72
N SER A 117 11.97 -7.82 -1.33
CA SER A 117 11.74 -8.97 -2.20
C SER A 117 10.54 -8.72 -3.13
N GLY A 118 10.61 -9.16 -4.39
CA GLY A 118 9.57 -8.92 -5.38
C GLY A 118 9.65 -9.84 -6.60
N LEU A 119 8.67 -9.72 -7.49
CA LEU A 119 8.64 -10.49 -8.75
C LEU A 119 9.70 -10.06 -9.74
N GLN A 120 10.26 -8.87 -9.58
CA GLN A 120 11.36 -8.37 -10.40
C GLN A 120 12.53 -7.94 -9.51
N GLN A 121 13.74 -8.07 -10.04
CA GLN A 121 14.91 -7.51 -9.40
C GLN A 121 14.94 -6.00 -9.63
N ARG A 122 15.00 -5.25 -8.54
CA ARG A 122 15.13 -3.78 -8.56
C ARG A 122 16.53 -3.33 -8.19
N GLU A 123 16.84 -2.07 -8.37
CA GLU A 123 18.03 -1.47 -7.78
C GLU A 123 17.85 -1.33 -6.27
N TYR A 124 18.82 -1.79 -5.50
CA TYR A 124 18.84 -1.68 -4.05
C TYR A 124 19.73 -0.53 -3.60
N ASP A 125 19.30 0.20 -2.56
CA ASP A 125 20.12 1.25 -1.96
C ASP A 125 21.38 0.71 -1.25
N GLN A 126 21.42 -0.60 -0.96
CA GLN A 126 22.56 -1.27 -0.33
C GLN A 126 23.42 -1.92 -1.41
N PRO A 127 24.70 -1.52 -1.55
CA PRO A 127 25.62 -2.22 -2.44
C PRO A 127 25.82 -3.67 -1.94
N ASN A 128 25.87 -4.63 -2.87
CA ASN A 128 26.08 -6.05 -2.60
C ASN A 128 24.94 -6.76 -1.83
N MET A 129 23.69 -6.32 -1.97
CA MET A 129 22.52 -7.04 -1.48
C MET A 129 22.54 -8.48 -1.98
N ARG A 130 22.57 -9.46 -1.07
CA ARG A 130 22.46 -10.87 -1.45
C ARG A 130 21.04 -11.17 -1.89
N THR A 131 20.91 -11.82 -3.04
CA THR A 131 19.61 -12.21 -3.57
C THR A 131 19.58 -13.70 -3.90
N GLU A 132 18.40 -14.30 -3.73
CA GLU A 132 18.09 -15.65 -4.16
C GLU A 132 16.92 -15.60 -5.15
N HIS A 133 16.97 -16.45 -6.17
CA HIS A 133 15.92 -16.56 -7.16
C HIS A 133 15.13 -17.83 -6.92
N ILE A 134 13.82 -17.69 -6.69
CA ILE A 134 12.91 -18.80 -6.50
C ILE A 134 11.73 -18.71 -7.48
N ARG A 135 10.88 -19.70 -7.50
CA ARG A 135 9.58 -19.62 -8.19
C ARG A 135 8.47 -19.55 -7.16
N VAL A 136 7.49 -18.68 -7.42
CA VAL A 136 6.30 -18.55 -6.59
C VAL A 136 5.04 -18.64 -7.46
N ARG A 137 3.96 -19.10 -6.86
CA ARG A 137 2.64 -19.02 -7.47
C ARG A 137 2.21 -17.57 -7.60
N THR A 138 1.60 -17.22 -8.75
CA THR A 138 0.94 -15.92 -8.96
C THR A 138 -0.56 -16.10 -9.07
N VAL A 139 -1.32 -15.11 -8.60
CA VAL A 139 -2.78 -15.12 -8.68
C VAL A 139 -3.32 -13.74 -9.03
N LYS A 140 -4.41 -13.71 -9.77
CA LYS A 140 -5.27 -12.55 -9.89
C LYS A 140 -6.25 -12.51 -8.71
N LEU A 141 -6.46 -11.35 -8.11
CA LEU A 141 -7.51 -11.20 -7.10
C LEU A 141 -8.89 -11.50 -7.69
N ASP A 142 -9.14 -11.11 -8.93
CA ASP A 142 -10.40 -11.38 -9.63
C ASP A 142 -10.69 -12.88 -9.75
N THR A 143 -9.66 -13.72 -9.94
CA THR A 143 -9.83 -15.17 -10.00
C THR A 143 -10.05 -15.76 -8.61
N LEU A 144 -9.26 -15.33 -7.62
CA LEU A 144 -9.26 -15.95 -6.30
C LEU A 144 -10.40 -15.45 -5.40
N LEU A 145 -10.75 -14.17 -5.51
CA LEU A 145 -11.70 -13.48 -4.63
C LEU A 145 -12.90 -12.87 -5.39
N GLY A 146 -13.08 -13.26 -6.66
CA GLY A 146 -14.09 -12.68 -7.55
C GLY A 146 -15.53 -12.74 -7.03
N ASP A 147 -15.85 -13.70 -6.18
CA ASP A 147 -17.19 -13.90 -5.61
C ASP A 147 -17.45 -13.13 -4.30
N LEU A 148 -16.48 -12.36 -3.80
CA LEU A 148 -16.68 -11.57 -2.58
C LEU A 148 -17.90 -10.65 -2.70
N PRO A 149 -18.80 -10.64 -1.69
CA PRO A 149 -20.00 -9.80 -1.74
C PRO A 149 -19.72 -8.32 -1.43
N ARG A 150 -18.61 -8.04 -0.78
CA ARG A 150 -18.13 -6.69 -0.41
C ARG A 150 -16.63 -6.70 -0.21
N LEU A 151 -16.01 -5.54 -0.31
CA LEU A 151 -14.60 -5.34 -0.01
C LEU A 151 -14.42 -3.88 0.42
N ALA A 152 -13.95 -3.66 1.64
CA ALA A 152 -13.82 -2.32 2.19
C ALA A 152 -12.46 -1.69 1.89
N PHE A 153 -11.39 -2.50 1.90
CA PHE A 153 -10.02 -2.00 1.79
C PHE A 153 -9.09 -3.01 1.13
N ILE A 154 -8.16 -2.50 0.33
CA ILE A 154 -6.99 -3.23 -0.20
C ILE A 154 -5.74 -2.44 0.16
N LYS A 155 -4.78 -3.05 0.86
CA LYS A 155 -3.40 -2.56 0.96
C LYS A 155 -2.54 -3.29 -0.07
N ILE A 156 -1.70 -2.54 -0.79
CA ILE A 156 -0.75 -3.11 -1.76
C ILE A 156 0.63 -2.50 -1.51
N ASP A 157 1.59 -3.36 -1.16
CA ASP A 157 2.96 -2.98 -0.87
C ASP A 157 3.85 -4.20 -1.16
N ILE A 158 4.30 -4.30 -2.41
CA ILE A 158 4.98 -5.47 -2.99
C ILE A 158 6.15 -5.10 -3.89
N GLU A 159 6.75 -3.96 -3.62
CA GLU A 159 8.04 -3.55 -4.14
C GLU A 159 8.07 -3.40 -5.67
N GLY A 160 7.03 -2.74 -6.22
CA GLY A 160 6.89 -2.36 -7.62
C GLY A 160 5.85 -3.13 -8.41
N GLY A 161 5.34 -4.26 -7.87
CA GLY A 161 4.29 -5.08 -8.50
C GLY A 161 2.86 -4.55 -8.32
N GLU A 162 2.67 -3.38 -7.70
CA GLU A 162 1.37 -2.84 -7.31
C GLU A 162 0.44 -2.65 -8.51
N PHE A 163 0.97 -2.17 -9.63
CA PHE A 163 0.14 -1.96 -10.82
C PHE A 163 -0.32 -3.27 -11.46
N ASP A 164 0.49 -4.30 -11.42
CA ASP A 164 0.07 -5.64 -11.87
C ASP A 164 -0.95 -6.24 -10.91
N ALA A 165 -0.81 -6.03 -9.60
CA ALA A 165 -1.83 -6.42 -8.62
C ALA A 165 -3.16 -5.69 -8.86
N LEU A 166 -3.13 -4.38 -9.15
CA LEU A 166 -4.32 -3.60 -9.52
C LEU A 166 -4.98 -4.12 -10.81
N ARG A 167 -4.20 -4.46 -11.84
CA ARG A 167 -4.70 -5.08 -13.07
C ARG A 167 -5.36 -6.44 -12.81
N GLY A 168 -4.79 -7.23 -11.89
CA GLY A 168 -5.36 -8.51 -11.46
C GLY A 168 -6.60 -8.40 -10.57
N ALA A 169 -6.95 -7.19 -10.13
CA ALA A 169 -8.10 -6.89 -9.27
C ALA A 169 -9.15 -6.01 -9.97
N GLU A 170 -9.06 -5.83 -11.28
CA GLU A 170 -9.85 -4.85 -12.03
C GLU A 170 -11.36 -5.04 -11.83
N GLY A 171 -11.85 -6.27 -11.94
CA GLY A 171 -13.25 -6.61 -11.75
C GLY A 171 -13.75 -6.39 -10.31
N LEU A 172 -12.93 -6.76 -9.32
CA LEU A 172 -13.22 -6.51 -7.90
C LEU A 172 -13.31 -5.01 -7.60
N VAL A 173 -12.34 -4.23 -8.08
CA VAL A 173 -12.28 -2.79 -7.85
C VAL A 173 -13.45 -2.08 -8.52
N ASP A 174 -13.78 -2.44 -9.75
CA ASP A 174 -14.91 -1.86 -10.50
C ASP A 174 -16.25 -2.18 -9.84
N ARG A 175 -16.42 -3.39 -9.30
CA ARG A 175 -17.68 -3.85 -8.70
C ARG A 175 -17.84 -3.44 -7.24
N LEU A 176 -16.80 -3.56 -6.42
CA LEU A 176 -16.90 -3.43 -4.97
C LEU A 176 -16.42 -2.09 -4.43
N ARG A 177 -15.69 -1.33 -5.24
CA ARG A 177 -15.28 0.04 -4.95
C ARG A 177 -14.57 0.21 -3.59
N PRO A 178 -13.55 -0.62 -3.24
CA PRO A 178 -12.83 -0.50 -1.98
C PRO A 178 -12.01 0.80 -1.92
N ALA A 179 -11.66 1.26 -0.71
CA ALA A 179 -10.50 2.13 -0.57
C ALA A 179 -9.23 1.31 -0.85
N ILE A 180 -8.20 1.94 -1.41
CA ILE A 180 -6.94 1.27 -1.77
C ILE A 180 -5.78 2.12 -1.25
N SER A 181 -4.84 1.50 -0.51
CA SER A 181 -3.51 2.07 -0.34
C SER A 181 -2.52 1.32 -1.22
N PHE A 182 -1.58 2.04 -1.81
CA PHE A 182 -0.57 1.44 -2.67
C PHE A 182 0.75 2.22 -2.53
N GLU A 183 1.84 1.48 -2.53
CA GLU A 183 3.16 2.07 -2.64
C GLU A 183 3.43 2.44 -4.11
N PHE A 184 4.07 3.58 -4.34
CA PHE A 184 4.45 4.01 -5.66
C PHE A 184 5.74 4.81 -5.63
N GLY A 185 6.74 4.37 -6.38
CA GLY A 185 8.02 5.04 -6.47
C GLY A 185 8.78 4.64 -7.73
N HIS A 186 9.42 5.59 -8.40
CA HIS A 186 10.09 5.41 -9.69
C HIS A 186 10.99 4.16 -9.76
N ARG A 187 11.84 3.95 -8.77
CA ARG A 187 12.83 2.85 -8.81
C ARG A 187 12.20 1.47 -8.80
N SER A 188 11.09 1.31 -8.07
CA SER A 188 10.38 0.04 -7.98
C SER A 188 9.66 -0.25 -9.30
N TYR A 189 8.96 0.75 -9.83
CA TYR A 189 8.14 0.61 -11.05
C TYR A 189 8.95 0.48 -12.33
N ASP A 190 10.15 1.06 -12.39
CA ASP A 190 11.04 0.95 -13.57
C ASP A 190 11.38 -0.51 -13.88
N ALA A 191 11.60 -1.35 -12.86
CA ALA A 191 11.86 -2.77 -13.02
C ALA A 191 10.69 -3.54 -13.65
N TYR A 192 9.47 -3.03 -13.52
CA TYR A 192 8.25 -3.61 -14.09
C TYR A 192 7.83 -2.93 -15.41
N GLY A 193 8.58 -1.94 -15.88
CA GLY A 193 8.29 -1.21 -17.12
C GLY A 193 7.00 -0.38 -17.06
N VAL A 194 6.52 -0.04 -15.87
CA VAL A 194 5.31 0.74 -15.64
C VAL A 194 5.64 2.23 -15.72
N LYS A 195 4.90 2.95 -16.57
CA LYS A 195 5.01 4.41 -16.61
C LYS A 195 4.16 5.04 -15.50
N PRO A 196 4.73 5.94 -14.70
CA PRO A 196 4.03 6.57 -13.58
C PRO A 196 2.63 7.11 -13.92
N GLY A 197 2.48 7.73 -15.09
CA GLY A 197 1.19 8.25 -15.54
C GLY A 197 0.10 7.21 -15.80
N GLU A 198 0.46 5.95 -16.04
CA GLU A 198 -0.52 4.88 -16.29
C GLU A 198 -1.29 4.52 -15.03
N VAL A 199 -0.64 4.57 -13.87
CA VAL A 199 -1.28 4.32 -12.57
C VAL A 199 -2.33 5.39 -12.28
N PHE A 200 -1.99 6.67 -12.50
CA PHE A 200 -2.95 7.76 -12.36
C PHE A 200 -4.15 7.58 -13.30
N ASP A 201 -3.90 7.29 -14.58
CA ASP A 201 -4.94 7.11 -15.59
C ASP A 201 -5.87 5.94 -15.25
N TRP A 202 -5.32 4.86 -14.71
CA TRP A 202 -6.08 3.69 -14.29
C TRP A 202 -7.10 4.03 -13.18
N PHE A 203 -6.68 4.79 -12.18
CA PHE A 203 -7.55 5.27 -11.10
C PHE A 203 -8.55 6.33 -11.58
N ALA A 204 -8.11 7.29 -12.39
CA ALA A 204 -8.96 8.35 -12.93
C ALA A 204 -10.10 7.79 -13.81
N LYS A 205 -9.80 6.82 -14.69
CA LYS A 205 -10.80 6.11 -15.50
C LYS A 205 -11.90 5.47 -14.64
N ARG A 206 -11.57 5.05 -13.42
CA ARG A 206 -12.48 4.41 -12.47
C ARG A 206 -13.11 5.37 -11.48
N ARG A 207 -12.90 6.69 -11.66
CA ARG A 207 -13.41 7.72 -10.76
C ARG A 207 -12.96 7.51 -9.31
N TYR A 208 -11.66 7.25 -9.13
CA TYR A 208 -10.98 7.30 -7.85
C TYR A 208 -10.24 8.62 -7.69
N MET A 209 -10.29 9.18 -6.50
CA MET A 209 -9.44 10.29 -6.09
C MET A 209 -8.19 9.76 -5.41
N ILE A 210 -7.02 10.20 -5.87
CA ILE A 210 -5.75 9.86 -5.22
C ILE A 210 -5.38 10.96 -4.23
N PHE A 211 -4.90 10.55 -3.07
CA PHE A 211 -4.29 11.39 -2.04
C PHE A 211 -2.89 10.88 -1.75
N ASP A 212 -1.97 11.76 -1.38
CA ASP A 212 -0.77 11.31 -0.69
C ASP A 212 -1.14 10.84 0.73
N ILE A 213 -0.22 10.14 1.39
CA ILE A 213 -0.48 9.58 2.72
C ILE A 213 -0.73 10.65 3.80
N ILE A 214 -0.36 11.91 3.53
CA ILE A 214 -0.61 13.04 4.43
C ILE A 214 -2.02 13.60 4.25
N GLY A 215 -2.74 13.18 3.18
CA GLY A 215 -4.12 13.58 2.91
C GLY A 215 -4.27 14.73 1.92
N ASN A 216 -3.23 15.11 1.19
CA ASN A 216 -3.34 16.09 0.12
C ASN A 216 -3.94 15.44 -1.13
N PRO A 217 -5.02 16.00 -1.72
CA PRO A 217 -5.61 15.47 -2.94
C PRO A 217 -4.71 15.74 -4.15
N LEU A 218 -4.43 14.70 -4.92
CA LEU A 218 -3.62 14.70 -6.13
C LEU A 218 -4.54 14.63 -7.36
N LEU A 219 -5.29 15.71 -7.61
CA LEU A 219 -6.39 15.75 -8.58
C LEU A 219 -5.95 15.77 -10.05
N THR A 220 -4.66 15.88 -10.33
CA THR A 220 -4.12 15.87 -11.68
C THR A 220 -2.92 14.95 -11.77
N LYS A 221 -2.70 14.38 -12.96
CA LYS A 221 -1.53 13.55 -13.23
C LYS A 221 -0.22 14.27 -12.88
N GLU A 222 -0.11 15.55 -13.20
CA GLU A 222 1.07 16.35 -12.87
C GLU A 222 1.33 16.42 -11.34
N ARG A 223 0.27 16.60 -10.53
CA ARG A 223 0.41 16.61 -9.07
C ARG A 223 0.83 15.25 -8.53
N PHE A 224 0.27 14.16 -9.07
CA PHE A 224 0.64 12.80 -8.72
C PHE A 224 2.13 12.53 -9.02
N LEU A 225 2.58 12.84 -10.24
CA LEU A 225 3.97 12.67 -10.65
C LEU A 225 4.94 13.56 -9.85
N ARG A 226 4.48 14.72 -9.40
CA ARG A 226 5.28 15.58 -8.52
C ARG A 226 5.38 15.00 -7.10
N ALA A 227 4.33 14.41 -6.57
CA ALA A 227 4.34 13.75 -5.26
C ALA A 227 5.27 12.54 -5.25
N ASP A 228 5.22 11.69 -6.28
CA ASP A 228 6.08 10.55 -6.49
C ASP A 228 7.59 10.91 -6.49
N SER A 229 7.94 12.10 -6.94
CA SER A 229 9.34 12.57 -6.93
C SER A 229 9.88 12.95 -5.54
N ILE A 230 9.08 12.83 -4.47
CA ILE A 230 9.48 13.18 -3.11
C ILE A 230 10.08 11.95 -2.40
N PRO A 231 11.39 11.94 -2.09
CA PRO A 231 11.99 10.82 -1.41
C PRO A 231 11.34 10.52 -0.06
N GLY A 232 10.86 9.28 0.13
CA GLY A 232 10.23 8.82 1.36
C GLY A 232 8.71 9.04 1.41
N LEU A 233 8.10 9.67 0.41
CA LEU A 233 6.65 9.76 0.26
C LEU A 233 6.21 8.77 -0.80
N TRP A 234 6.10 7.50 -0.42
CA TRP A 234 5.81 6.42 -1.36
C TRP A 234 4.40 5.84 -1.22
N ASP A 235 3.74 6.12 -0.09
CA ASP A 235 2.38 5.63 0.18
C ASP A 235 1.32 6.60 -0.32
N PHE A 236 0.38 6.07 -1.07
CA PHE A 236 -0.76 6.80 -1.64
C PHE A 236 -2.07 6.12 -1.26
N LEU A 237 -3.13 6.93 -1.21
CA LEU A 237 -4.49 6.50 -0.90
C LEU A 237 -5.37 6.79 -2.10
N ALA A 238 -6.03 5.77 -2.63
CA ALA A 238 -7.06 5.93 -3.67
C ALA A 238 -8.44 5.60 -3.08
N VAL A 239 -9.37 6.53 -3.20
CA VAL A 239 -10.74 6.39 -2.67
C VAL A 239 -11.77 6.71 -3.75
N PRO A 240 -12.89 5.97 -3.83
CA PRO A 240 -13.93 6.24 -4.80
C PRO A 240 -14.53 7.65 -4.60
N GLU A 241 -14.78 8.36 -5.70
CA GLU A 241 -15.35 9.71 -5.66
C GLU A 241 -16.74 9.76 -5.00
N GLU A 242 -17.52 8.70 -5.18
CA GLU A 242 -18.88 8.57 -4.65
C GLU A 242 -18.95 8.21 -3.17
N GLN A 243 -17.80 8.00 -2.49
CA GLN A 243 -17.73 7.63 -1.07
C GLN A 243 -17.22 8.79 -0.19
N PRO A 244 -18.05 9.77 0.18
CA PRO A 244 -17.65 10.91 0.99
C PRO A 244 -16.99 10.55 2.34
N PRO A 245 -17.41 9.48 3.05
CA PRO A 245 -16.73 9.09 4.28
C PRO A 245 -15.26 8.74 4.08
N LEU A 246 -14.92 7.99 3.02
CA LEU A 246 -13.53 7.63 2.71
C LEU A 246 -12.70 8.84 2.31
N ARG A 247 -13.29 9.78 1.54
CA ARG A 247 -12.61 11.05 1.21
C ARG A 247 -12.33 11.89 2.45
N ARG A 248 -13.24 11.89 3.43
CA ARG A 248 -13.01 12.56 4.72
C ARG A 248 -11.92 11.87 5.51
N ALA A 249 -11.90 10.54 5.56
CA ALA A 249 -10.85 9.77 6.22
C ALA A 249 -9.46 10.07 5.62
N ALA A 250 -9.33 10.07 4.29
CA ALA A 250 -8.09 10.41 3.63
C ALA A 250 -7.62 11.83 3.95
N ARG A 251 -8.51 12.82 3.93
CA ARG A 251 -8.18 14.23 4.27
C ARG A 251 -7.85 14.42 5.75
N ALA A 252 -8.41 13.61 6.64
CA ALA A 252 -8.16 13.71 8.08
C ALA A 252 -6.69 13.43 8.44
N GLN A 253 -5.94 12.76 7.57
CA GLN A 253 -4.50 12.54 7.75
C GLN A 253 -3.72 13.85 7.96
N GLN A 254 -4.18 14.95 7.35
CA GLN A 254 -3.56 16.27 7.54
C GLN A 254 -3.55 16.73 9.01
N SER A 255 -4.55 16.35 9.79
CA SER A 255 -4.62 16.72 11.22
C SER A 255 -3.71 15.87 12.10
N LEU A 256 -3.24 14.72 11.62
CA LEU A 256 -2.33 13.83 12.33
C LEU A 256 -0.85 14.23 12.14
N VAL A 257 -0.59 15.04 11.12
CA VAL A 257 0.72 15.63 10.88
C VAL A 257 0.69 17.04 11.44
N ASP A 258 1.63 17.39 12.30
CA ASP A 258 1.76 18.78 12.79
C ASP A 258 2.25 19.69 11.66
N LEU A 259 1.29 20.19 10.88
CA LEU A 259 1.55 21.08 9.77
C LEU A 259 2.11 22.45 10.23
N GLY A 260 1.91 22.83 11.50
CA GLY A 260 2.53 24.01 12.10
C GLY A 260 4.05 23.86 12.18
N GLU A 261 4.54 22.70 12.61
CA GLU A 261 5.99 22.39 12.54
C GLU A 261 6.51 22.24 11.10
N LEU A 262 5.66 21.82 10.15
CA LEU A 262 6.03 21.68 8.74
C LEU A 262 6.13 23.02 8.03
N SER A 263 5.42 24.03 8.49
CA SER A 263 5.37 25.37 7.86
C SER A 263 6.35 26.38 8.47
N THR A 264 7.00 26.08 9.60
CA THR A 264 8.04 26.94 10.18
C THR A 264 9.39 26.70 9.48
N PRO A 265 10.02 27.71 8.89
CA PRO A 265 11.40 27.58 8.44
C PRO A 265 12.29 27.24 9.65
N PRO A 266 13.37 26.47 9.45
CA PRO A 266 14.32 26.22 10.54
C PRO A 266 14.80 27.57 11.07
N ALA A 267 14.79 27.71 12.40
CA ALA A 267 15.37 28.89 13.04
C ALA A 267 16.81 29.04 12.52
N SER A 268 17.07 30.18 11.87
CA SER A 268 18.41 30.56 11.43
C SER A 268 19.28 30.69 12.67
N GLY A 269 20.06 29.63 12.95
CA GLY A 269 21.14 29.63 13.94
C GLY A 269 22.47 29.82 13.25
#